data_cb6317fe7c5db23d1d0adead8613ddfc
#
_entry.id   cb6317fe7c5db23d1d0adead8613ddfc
#
_cell.length_a   1.000
_cell.length_b   1.000
_cell.length_c   1.000
_cell.angle_alpha   90.00
_cell.angle_beta   90.00
_cell.angle_gamma   90.00
#
_symmetry.space_group_name_H-M   'P 1'
#
loop_
_entity.id
_entity.type
_entity.pdbx_description
1 polymer ?
#
loop_
_entity_poly.entity_id
_entity_poly.type
_entity_poly.pdbx_seq_one_letter_code
_entity_poly.pdbx_strand_id
1 'polypeptide(L)'
;FWMIPVAVLKKLGGFCPLFYHYGEDKDFVNRLHYHQYQIGYSPKVFGNHDRKYRPITHEGFLRTEYVYHLSEYANINYPWIKAFGYSVLAVMKKAMTSLISGKFRLSKDYLNMEVRLLARSQEIHSYRKTNRLSQPHYIQK
;
A
#
# COMPACT_ATOMS: atom_id res chain seq x y z
N PHE A 1 -16.22 -8.27 1.42
CA PHE A 1 -17.04 -7.40 0.54
C PHE A 1 -17.02 -5.98 1.09
N TRP A 2 -16.96 -5.01 0.19
CA TRP A 2 -16.99 -3.61 0.54
C TRP A 2 -18.27 -2.99 0.03
N MET A 3 -18.90 -2.19 0.87
CA MET A 3 -19.95 -1.26 0.46
C MET A 3 -19.47 0.15 0.76
N ILE A 4 -19.38 0.97 -0.27
CA ILE A 4 -18.88 2.35 -0.16
C ILE A 4 -20.00 3.28 -0.65
N PRO A 5 -20.48 4.21 0.18
CA PRO A 5 -21.45 5.21 -0.28
C PRO A 5 -20.87 6.04 -1.44
N VAL A 6 -21.67 6.26 -2.47
CA VAL A 6 -21.25 7.08 -3.63
C VAL A 6 -20.80 8.49 -3.23
N ALA A 7 -21.41 9.05 -2.18
CA ALA A 7 -21.00 10.35 -1.64
C ALA A 7 -19.54 10.35 -1.12
N VAL A 8 -19.06 9.23 -0.56
CA VAL A 8 -17.66 9.07 -0.12
C VAL A 8 -16.74 9.00 -1.33
N LEU A 9 -17.10 8.22 -2.35
CA LEU A 9 -16.33 8.15 -3.59
C LEU A 9 -16.23 9.52 -4.28
N LYS A 10 -17.31 10.29 -4.31
CA LYS A 10 -17.31 11.65 -4.86
C LYS A 10 -16.39 12.61 -4.10
N LYS A 11 -16.13 12.35 -2.81
CA LYS A 11 -15.23 13.17 -1.98
C LYS A 11 -13.79 12.71 -1.99
N LEU A 12 -13.55 11.40 -1.97
CA LEU A 12 -12.21 10.82 -1.81
C LEU A 12 -11.66 10.18 -3.08
N GLY A 13 -12.51 10.01 -4.09
CA GLY A 13 -12.15 9.31 -5.30
C GLY A 13 -12.24 7.78 -5.19
N GLY A 14 -11.85 7.10 -6.25
CA GLY A 14 -11.81 5.66 -6.37
C GLY A 14 -10.51 5.04 -5.84
N PHE A 15 -10.22 3.83 -6.29
CA PHE A 15 -8.95 3.16 -6.00
C PHE A 15 -7.80 3.81 -6.78
N CYS A 16 -6.66 3.95 -6.11
CA CYS A 16 -5.52 4.64 -6.68
C CYS A 16 -4.74 3.73 -7.67
N PRO A 17 -4.44 4.21 -8.88
CA PRO A 17 -3.64 3.46 -9.85
C PRO A 17 -2.16 3.29 -9.45
N LEU A 18 -1.69 3.96 -8.40
CA LEU A 18 -0.38 3.70 -7.80
C LEU A 18 -0.25 2.22 -7.39
N PHE A 19 -1.39 1.60 -7.02
CA PHE A 19 -1.53 0.20 -6.63
C PHE A 19 -2.25 -0.56 -7.74
N TYR A 20 -1.48 -1.18 -8.64
CA TYR A 20 -2.07 -1.92 -9.76
C TYR A 20 -2.81 -3.19 -9.33
N HIS A 21 -2.30 -3.89 -8.32
CA HIS A 21 -2.88 -5.13 -7.81
C HIS A 21 -2.38 -5.38 -6.40
N TYR A 22 -3.31 -5.49 -5.46
CA TYR A 22 -3.10 -5.48 -4.01
C TYR A 22 -2.64 -4.12 -3.46
N GLY A 23 -3.06 -3.82 -2.24
CA GLY A 23 -2.73 -2.59 -1.52
C GLY A 23 -3.67 -1.41 -1.81
N GLU A 24 -4.49 -1.50 -2.85
CA GLU A 24 -5.52 -0.50 -3.16
C GLU A 24 -6.57 -0.37 -2.06
N ASP A 25 -6.88 -1.48 -1.39
CA ASP A 25 -7.80 -1.54 -0.25
C ASP A 25 -7.19 -0.86 0.98
N LYS A 26 -5.95 -1.19 1.32
CA LYS A 26 -5.22 -0.56 2.43
C LYS A 26 -5.04 0.94 2.19
N ASP A 27 -4.74 1.33 0.97
CA ASP A 27 -4.65 2.73 0.57
C ASP A 27 -5.97 3.47 0.79
N PHE A 28 -7.07 2.87 0.33
CA PHE A 28 -8.40 3.47 0.48
C PHE A 28 -8.78 3.62 1.96
N VAL A 29 -8.49 2.61 2.81
CA VAL A 29 -8.65 2.68 4.26
C VAL A 29 -7.83 3.83 4.86
N ASN A 30 -6.57 3.98 4.45
CA ASN A 30 -5.71 5.07 4.92
C ASN A 30 -6.29 6.46 4.55
N ARG A 31 -6.87 6.59 3.36
CA ARG A 31 -7.54 7.83 2.94
C ARG A 31 -8.82 8.09 3.74
N LEU A 32 -9.64 7.06 3.95
CA LEU A 32 -10.82 7.17 4.81
C LEU A 32 -10.44 7.66 6.20
N HIS A 33 -9.44 7.06 6.82
CA HIS A 33 -8.96 7.45 8.15
C HIS A 33 -8.44 8.89 8.17
N TYR A 34 -7.64 9.29 7.19
CA TYR A 34 -7.12 10.67 7.09
C TYR A 34 -8.23 11.70 7.01
N HIS A 35 -9.28 11.41 6.26
CA HIS A 35 -10.44 12.29 6.08
C HIS A 35 -11.55 12.07 7.13
N GLN A 36 -11.22 11.42 8.24
CA GLN A 36 -12.11 11.24 9.41
C GLN A 36 -13.39 10.43 9.12
N TYR A 37 -13.35 9.53 8.15
CA TYR A 37 -14.43 8.57 7.93
C TYR A 37 -14.28 7.35 8.83
N GLN A 38 -15.40 6.79 9.23
CA GLN A 38 -15.46 5.55 10.00
C GLN A 38 -15.73 4.36 9.08
N ILE A 39 -15.14 3.21 9.44
CA ILE A 39 -15.38 1.95 8.78
C ILE A 39 -16.20 1.07 9.71
N GLY A 40 -17.37 0.68 9.25
CA GLY A 40 -18.23 -0.26 9.97
C GLY A 40 -17.99 -1.71 9.54
N TYR A 41 -18.17 -2.62 10.46
CA TYR A 41 -18.17 -4.05 10.20
C TYR A 41 -19.55 -4.63 10.54
N SER A 42 -20.13 -5.41 9.64
CA SER A 42 -21.38 -6.14 9.90
C SER A 42 -21.11 -7.63 10.09
N PRO A 43 -21.26 -8.16 11.30
CA PRO A 43 -21.07 -9.59 11.57
C PRO A 43 -22.21 -10.47 11.03
N LYS A 44 -23.32 -9.85 10.59
CA LYS A 44 -24.49 -10.57 10.06
C LYS A 44 -24.37 -10.92 8.58
N VAL A 45 -23.38 -10.35 7.89
CA VAL A 45 -23.16 -10.57 6.46
C VAL A 45 -21.84 -11.30 6.27
N PHE A 46 -21.90 -12.43 5.62
CA PHE A 46 -20.71 -13.22 5.30
C PHE A 46 -20.73 -13.63 3.83
N GLY A 47 -19.56 -13.87 3.30
CA GLY A 47 -19.39 -14.38 1.95
C GLY A 47 -18.31 -15.47 1.95
N ASN A 48 -18.59 -16.55 1.25
CA ASN A 48 -17.63 -17.61 1.04
C ASN A 48 -16.65 -17.18 -0.06
N HIS A 49 -15.36 -17.14 0.27
CA HIS A 49 -14.32 -16.89 -0.70
C HIS A 49 -13.71 -18.23 -1.13
N ASP A 50 -14.20 -18.78 -2.23
CA ASP A 50 -13.66 -20.02 -2.79
C ASP A 50 -12.29 -19.77 -3.44
N ARG A 51 -11.28 -19.73 -2.59
CA ARG A 51 -9.90 -19.54 -3.00
C ARG A 51 -9.11 -20.84 -2.84
N LYS A 52 -8.78 -21.48 -3.95
CA LYS A 52 -7.87 -22.63 -3.93
C LYS A 52 -6.52 -22.21 -3.33
N TYR A 53 -5.99 -23.02 -2.42
CA TYR A 53 -4.63 -22.85 -1.90
C TYR A 53 -3.64 -22.82 -3.06
N ARG A 54 -2.84 -21.79 -3.13
CA ARG A 54 -1.73 -21.68 -4.06
C ARG A 54 -0.45 -21.43 -3.27
N PRO A 55 0.60 -22.22 -3.46
CA PRO A 55 1.87 -21.97 -2.80
C PRO A 55 2.39 -20.59 -3.23
N ILE A 56 2.92 -19.86 -2.26
CA ILE A 56 3.49 -18.52 -2.52
C ILE A 56 4.83 -18.74 -3.25
N THR A 57 4.92 -18.26 -4.48
CA THR A 57 6.20 -18.22 -5.21
C THR A 57 7.11 -17.14 -4.64
N HIS A 58 8.41 -17.23 -4.89
CA HIS A 58 9.38 -16.21 -4.50
C HIS A 58 9.01 -14.83 -5.06
N GLU A 59 8.59 -14.78 -6.32
CA GLU A 59 8.13 -13.55 -6.97
C GLU A 59 6.85 -13.01 -6.33
N GLY A 60 5.89 -13.89 -6.02
CA GLY A 60 4.66 -13.53 -5.32
C GLY A 60 4.94 -12.95 -3.93
N PHE A 61 5.89 -13.55 -3.21
CA PHE A 61 6.36 -13.01 -1.92
C PHE A 61 6.96 -11.61 -2.08
N LEU A 62 7.89 -11.41 -3.02
CA LEU A 62 8.52 -10.10 -3.25
C LEU A 62 7.52 -9.04 -3.70
N ARG A 63 6.50 -9.43 -4.49
CA ARG A 63 5.40 -8.53 -4.86
C ARG A 63 4.63 -8.07 -3.63
N THR A 64 4.28 -9.00 -2.73
CA THR A 64 3.56 -8.68 -1.49
C THR A 64 4.39 -7.73 -0.61
N GLU A 65 5.69 -7.99 -0.47
CA GLU A 65 6.61 -7.14 0.27
C GLU A 65 6.69 -5.73 -0.34
N TYR A 66 6.83 -5.65 -1.67
CA TYR A 66 6.86 -4.38 -2.38
C TYR A 66 5.60 -3.56 -2.15
N VAL A 67 4.42 -4.18 -2.30
CA VAL A 67 3.13 -3.52 -2.07
C VAL A 67 2.98 -3.05 -0.62
N TYR A 68 3.43 -3.87 0.33
CA TYR A 68 3.42 -3.50 1.74
C TYR A 68 4.25 -2.22 1.98
N HIS A 69 5.51 -2.19 1.54
CA HIS A 69 6.39 -1.04 1.72
C HIS A 69 5.91 0.19 0.94
N LEU A 70 5.39 0.00 -0.28
CA LEU A 70 4.77 1.07 -1.05
C LEU A 70 3.57 1.68 -0.30
N SER A 71 2.71 0.85 0.30
CA SER A 71 1.55 1.33 1.04
C SER A 71 1.92 2.09 2.31
N GLU A 72 3.01 1.70 3.01
CA GLU A 72 3.53 2.45 4.15
C GLU A 72 4.16 3.79 3.72
N TYR A 73 4.91 3.79 2.63
CA TYR A 73 5.52 4.99 2.09
C TYR A 73 4.46 5.98 1.56
N ALA A 74 3.42 5.48 0.91
CA ALA A 74 2.31 6.27 0.41
C ALA A 74 1.30 6.72 1.50
N ASN A 75 1.39 6.18 2.72
CA ASN A 75 0.41 6.45 3.78
C ASN A 75 0.36 7.93 4.16
N ILE A 76 -0.75 8.59 3.82
CA ILE A 76 -0.95 10.03 4.02
C ILE A 76 -1.17 10.44 5.49
N ASN A 77 -1.41 9.47 6.38
CA ASN A 77 -1.59 9.72 7.81
C ASN A 77 -0.28 10.07 8.53
N TYR A 78 0.87 9.74 7.93
CA TYR A 78 2.17 10.09 8.48
C TYR A 78 2.75 11.35 7.83
N PRO A 79 3.59 12.14 8.54
CA PRO A 79 4.46 13.13 7.90
C PRO A 79 5.34 12.46 6.83
N TRP A 80 5.69 13.22 5.78
CA TRP A 80 6.53 12.70 4.69
C TRP A 80 7.83 12.06 5.18
N ILE A 81 8.57 12.78 6.03
CA ILE A 81 9.86 12.32 6.56
C ILE A 81 9.71 10.99 7.31
N LYS A 82 8.64 10.85 8.11
CA LYS A 82 8.36 9.62 8.85
C LYS A 82 8.05 8.45 7.91
N ALA A 83 7.20 8.67 6.92
CA ALA A 83 6.83 7.63 5.95
C ALA A 83 8.02 7.18 5.11
N PHE A 84 8.81 8.13 4.63
CA PHE A 84 10.04 7.88 3.89
C PHE A 84 11.07 7.12 4.74
N GLY A 85 11.41 7.67 5.91
CA GLY A 85 12.40 7.06 6.80
C GLY A 85 11.99 5.66 7.26
N TYR A 86 10.69 5.45 7.56
CA TYR A 86 10.20 4.12 7.92
C TYR A 86 10.34 3.13 6.76
N SER A 87 9.99 3.51 5.52
CA SER A 87 10.14 2.66 4.34
C SER A 87 11.59 2.22 4.16
N VAL A 88 12.52 3.19 4.11
CA VAL A 88 13.96 2.93 3.93
C VAL A 88 14.50 2.03 5.03
N LEU A 89 14.28 2.39 6.30
CA LEU A 89 14.82 1.65 7.43
C LEU A 89 14.25 0.23 7.52
N ALA A 90 12.96 0.04 7.21
CA ALA A 90 12.32 -1.27 7.25
C ALA A 90 12.89 -2.20 6.18
N VAL A 91 13.06 -1.72 4.94
CA VAL A 91 13.64 -2.51 3.85
C VAL A 91 15.10 -2.81 4.12
N MET A 92 15.88 -1.82 4.56
CA MET A 92 17.29 -2.00 4.91
C MET A 92 17.47 -3.02 6.03
N LYS A 93 16.64 -2.97 7.08
CA LYS A 93 16.63 -3.98 8.14
C LYS A 93 16.39 -5.38 7.57
N LYS A 94 15.42 -5.56 6.66
CA LYS A 94 15.13 -6.86 6.04
C LYS A 94 16.31 -7.33 5.17
N ALA A 95 16.92 -6.44 4.40
CA ALA A 95 18.11 -6.73 3.61
C ALA A 95 19.27 -7.21 4.50
N MET A 96 19.58 -6.46 5.56
CA MET A 96 20.65 -6.81 6.54
C MET A 96 20.37 -8.14 7.24
N THR A 97 19.14 -8.34 7.72
CA THR A 97 18.76 -9.59 8.38
C THR A 97 18.90 -10.79 7.44
N SER A 98 18.52 -10.63 6.18
CA SER A 98 18.66 -11.65 5.15
C SER A 98 20.14 -11.94 4.86
N LEU A 99 20.97 -10.91 4.80
CA LEU A 99 22.41 -11.02 4.59
C LEU A 99 23.08 -11.83 5.72
N ILE A 100 22.82 -11.45 6.99
CA ILE A 100 23.34 -12.11 8.18
C ILE A 100 22.90 -13.58 8.25
N SER A 101 21.68 -13.87 7.77
CA SER A 101 21.12 -15.23 7.69
C SER A 101 21.64 -16.05 6.49
N GLY A 102 22.61 -15.58 5.73
CA GLY A 102 23.16 -16.24 4.55
C GLY A 102 22.22 -16.26 3.32
N LYS A 103 21.12 -15.53 3.37
CA LYS A 103 20.13 -15.44 2.27
C LYS A 103 20.51 -14.32 1.30
N PHE A 104 21.66 -14.41 0.67
CA PHE A 104 22.23 -13.35 -0.19
C PHE A 104 21.31 -12.92 -1.32
N ARG A 105 20.64 -13.87 -1.97
CA ARG A 105 19.66 -13.54 -3.04
C ARG A 105 18.54 -12.66 -2.50
N LEU A 106 17.96 -13.04 -1.37
CA LEU A 106 16.85 -12.30 -0.76
C LEU A 106 17.29 -10.90 -0.31
N SER A 107 18.52 -10.78 0.24
CA SER A 107 19.10 -9.49 0.59
C SER A 107 19.21 -8.57 -0.63
N LYS A 108 19.74 -9.09 -1.76
CA LYS A 108 19.80 -8.36 -3.03
C LYS A 108 18.41 -7.94 -3.52
N ASP A 109 17.42 -8.83 -3.39
CA ASP A 109 16.05 -8.53 -3.82
C ASP A 109 15.44 -7.38 -3.00
N TYR A 110 15.68 -7.32 -1.68
CA TYR A 110 15.28 -6.19 -0.85
C TYR A 110 15.97 -4.88 -1.25
N LEU A 111 17.28 -4.90 -1.53
CA LEU A 111 18.00 -3.71 -2.01
C LEU A 111 17.44 -3.22 -3.35
N ASN A 112 17.19 -4.13 -4.29
CA ASN A 112 16.58 -3.80 -5.57
C ASN A 112 15.15 -3.23 -5.38
N MET A 113 14.40 -3.77 -4.43
CA MET A 113 13.08 -3.25 -4.06
C MET A 113 13.18 -1.80 -3.57
N GLU A 114 14.14 -1.51 -2.70
CA GLU A 114 14.35 -0.16 -2.18
C GLU A 114 14.70 0.83 -3.30
N VAL A 115 15.61 0.46 -4.20
CA VAL A 115 15.93 1.30 -5.36
C VAL A 115 14.68 1.62 -6.20
N ARG A 116 13.81 0.61 -6.41
CA ARG A 116 12.54 0.82 -7.15
C ARG A 116 11.56 1.72 -6.40
N LEU A 117 11.47 1.63 -5.07
CA LEU A 117 10.64 2.54 -4.26
C LEU A 117 11.18 3.97 -4.29
N LEU A 118 12.50 4.13 -4.14
CA LEU A 118 13.16 5.44 -4.21
C LEU A 118 13.00 6.09 -5.59
N ALA A 119 13.11 5.33 -6.66
CA ALA A 119 12.87 5.83 -8.03
C ALA A 119 11.45 6.37 -8.22
N ARG A 120 10.47 5.87 -7.45
CA ARG A 120 9.08 6.34 -7.46
C ARG A 120 8.77 7.43 -6.43
N SER A 121 9.76 7.93 -5.70
CA SER A 121 9.56 8.88 -4.59
C SER A 121 8.80 10.14 -5.03
N GLN A 122 9.09 10.68 -6.20
CA GLN A 122 8.42 11.86 -6.74
C GLN A 122 6.93 11.57 -7.03
N GLU A 123 6.64 10.42 -7.64
CA GLU A 123 5.26 9.96 -7.89
C GLU A 123 4.49 9.78 -6.57
N ILE A 124 5.11 9.10 -5.60
CA ILE A 124 4.54 8.86 -4.28
C ILE A 124 4.30 10.19 -3.54
N HIS A 125 5.23 11.13 -3.63
CA HIS A 125 5.08 12.45 -3.02
C HIS A 125 3.90 13.21 -3.64
N SER A 126 3.79 13.23 -4.96
CA SER A 126 2.66 13.83 -5.69
C SER A 126 1.34 13.18 -5.28
N TYR A 127 1.30 11.85 -5.25
CA TYR A 127 0.16 11.07 -4.76
C TYR A 127 -0.27 11.52 -3.35
N ARG A 128 0.67 11.57 -2.40
CA ARG A 128 0.39 11.98 -1.01
C ARG A 128 -0.18 13.39 -0.92
N LYS A 129 0.36 14.33 -1.69
CA LYS A 129 -0.13 15.71 -1.76
C LYS A 129 -1.57 15.76 -2.28
N THR A 130 -1.82 15.06 -3.38
CA THR A 130 -3.13 15.00 -4.03
C THR A 130 -4.19 14.39 -3.12
N ASN A 131 -3.90 13.26 -2.48
CA ASN A 131 -4.88 12.50 -1.69
C ASN A 131 -5.15 13.08 -0.28
N ARG A 132 -4.38 14.08 0.13
CA ARG A 132 -4.73 14.91 1.30
C ARG A 132 -5.82 15.93 1.00
N LEU A 133 -6.12 16.17 -0.27
CA LEU A 133 -7.22 17.01 -0.71
C LEU A 133 -8.49 16.16 -0.86
N SER A 134 -9.63 16.69 -0.39
CA SER A 134 -10.92 16.04 -0.56
C SER A 134 -11.45 16.31 -1.97
N GLN A 135 -11.14 15.43 -2.93
CA GLN A 135 -11.53 15.57 -4.34
C GLN A 135 -11.80 14.18 -4.95
N PRO A 136 -12.64 14.07 -6.00
CA PRO A 136 -12.99 12.81 -6.63
C PRO A 136 -11.88 12.29 -7.56
N HIS A 137 -10.70 12.03 -7.00
CA HIS A 137 -9.58 11.48 -7.75
C HIS A 137 -9.90 10.04 -8.23
N TYR A 138 -9.34 9.63 -9.35
CA TYR A 138 -9.40 8.25 -9.88
C TYR A 138 -10.80 7.75 -10.22
N ILE A 139 -11.80 8.61 -10.34
CA ILE A 139 -13.12 8.28 -10.90
C ILE A 139 -13.10 8.75 -12.33
N GLN A 140 -13.19 7.81 -13.27
CA GLN A 140 -13.42 8.14 -14.66
C GLN A 140 -14.85 8.71 -14.81
N LYS A 141 -14.96 9.82 -15.53
CA LYS A 141 -16.26 10.40 -15.87
C LYS A 141 -16.95 9.60 -16.96
#